data_42aafc0740250597e72ea8a75822bc9b
#
_entry.id   42aafc0740250597e72ea8a75822bc9b
#
_cell.length_a   1.000
_cell.length_b   1.000
_cell.length_c   1.000
_cell.angle_alpha   90.00
_cell.angle_beta   90.00
_cell.angle_gamma   90.00
#
_symmetry.space_group_name_H-M   'P 1'
#
loop_
_entity.id
_entity.type
_entity.pdbx_description
1 polymer ?
#
loop_
_entity_poly.entity_id
_entity_poly.type
_entity_poly.pdbx_seq_one_letter_code
_entity_poly.pdbx_strand_id
1 'polypeptide(L)'
;AQANEPLDEDGHFKKNNVSGRFREETSEFPKANVDLMDVSPKMVFSVATSMIPFLENDDANRALMGSNMQRQAVPLLRTEAPVVGTGMEAKAAVDSGVCIVAKHDGVVEMSSSEKIIVKCDDGTLDEYHVIKFARSNQGNCMNQRPIVKKGDRVTKGMVIADGASTSNGEIALGKNPLIGFMTWEGYNYEDAVLLSERLVKEDVYTSVHIEEYETEARDTKLGPEEITKEVSGNGDNALKDLDENGVIRIGAEVRAGDILVGKVTPKGETEATAEERLLRAIFGEKAKETRDTSLKVPHGAYGVVMDTKIFTRENGDELPPGVNKSVRVYIAQKRKISVGDKMAGRHGNKGVVS
;
A
#
# COMPACT_ATOMS: atom_id res chain seq x y z
N ALA A 1 -8.51 -27.92 27.47
CA ALA A 1 -7.45 -28.88 27.08
C ALA A 1 -6.42 -28.21 26.18
N GLN A 2 -5.22 -28.74 26.13
CA GLN A 2 -4.18 -28.33 25.22
C GLN A 2 -4.52 -28.74 23.77
N ALA A 3 -4.05 -27.94 22.80
CA ALA A 3 -4.33 -28.16 21.39
C ALA A 3 -3.73 -29.43 20.79
N ASN A 4 -2.72 -30.02 21.41
CA ASN A 4 -2.04 -31.24 20.97
C ASN A 4 -2.61 -32.53 21.53
N GLU A 5 -3.68 -32.49 22.34
CA GLU A 5 -4.33 -33.69 22.82
C GLU A 5 -4.97 -34.49 21.68
N PRO A 6 -4.72 -35.81 21.62
CA PRO A 6 -5.21 -36.61 20.50
C PRO A 6 -6.73 -36.78 20.53
N LEU A 7 -7.36 -36.49 19.39
CA LEU A 7 -8.78 -36.71 19.17
C LEU A 7 -9.00 -37.96 18.29
N ASP A 8 -10.16 -38.58 18.42
CA ASP A 8 -10.65 -39.60 17.50
C ASP A 8 -11.30 -38.99 16.25
N GLU A 9 -11.83 -39.83 15.36
CA GLU A 9 -12.47 -39.39 14.10
C GLU A 9 -13.75 -38.58 14.37
N ASP A 10 -14.39 -38.79 15.50
CA ASP A 10 -15.61 -38.09 15.92
C ASP A 10 -15.32 -36.80 16.72
N GLY A 11 -14.04 -36.46 16.93
CA GLY A 11 -13.62 -35.24 17.64
C GLY A 11 -13.61 -35.38 19.16
N HIS A 12 -13.69 -36.58 19.71
CA HIS A 12 -13.62 -36.83 21.16
C HIS A 12 -12.18 -37.14 21.59
N PHE A 13 -11.87 -36.85 22.85
CA PHE A 13 -10.56 -37.20 23.44
C PHE A 13 -10.34 -38.70 23.50
N LYS A 14 -9.24 -39.19 22.94
CA LYS A 14 -8.83 -40.60 23.02
C LYS A 14 -8.45 -41.04 24.42
N LYS A 15 -7.84 -40.13 25.21
CA LYS A 15 -7.43 -40.39 26.59
C LYS A 15 -8.57 -40.12 27.57
N ASN A 16 -8.57 -40.82 28.71
CA ASN A 16 -9.51 -40.54 29.78
C ASN A 16 -9.12 -39.33 30.63
N ASN A 17 -7.81 -39.07 30.77
CA ASN A 17 -7.26 -37.86 31.38
C ASN A 17 -6.59 -37.02 30.30
N VAL A 18 -6.81 -35.74 30.33
CA VAL A 18 -6.41 -34.77 29.31
C VAL A 18 -5.61 -33.68 29.98
N SER A 19 -4.48 -33.31 29.40
CA SER A 19 -3.70 -32.15 29.86
C SER A 19 -4.46 -30.87 29.58
N GLY A 20 -4.63 -30.06 30.60
CA GLY A 20 -5.40 -28.84 30.50
C GLY A 20 -5.02 -27.81 31.56
N ARG A 21 -5.76 -26.72 31.58
CA ARG A 21 -5.62 -25.63 32.55
C ARG A 21 -6.99 -25.34 33.17
N PHE A 22 -7.02 -25.25 34.49
CA PHE A 22 -8.16 -24.77 35.22
C PHE A 22 -7.71 -23.64 36.16
N ARG A 23 -8.20 -22.42 35.91
CA ARG A 23 -7.73 -21.19 36.59
C ARG A 23 -6.24 -20.98 36.35
N GLU A 24 -5.42 -20.97 37.39
CA GLU A 24 -3.96 -20.82 37.34
C GLU A 24 -3.20 -22.15 37.37
N GLU A 25 -3.89 -23.27 37.56
CA GLU A 25 -3.31 -24.60 37.69
C GLU A 25 -3.29 -25.33 36.35
N THR A 26 -2.13 -25.84 35.96
CA THR A 26 -1.94 -26.71 34.81
C THR A 26 -1.74 -28.14 35.29
N SER A 27 -2.66 -29.07 34.94
CA SER A 27 -2.67 -30.43 35.38
C SER A 27 -3.41 -31.33 34.37
N GLU A 28 -3.47 -32.64 34.69
CA GLU A 28 -4.33 -33.57 33.97
C GLU A 28 -5.72 -33.59 34.59
N PHE A 29 -6.74 -33.49 33.81
CA PHE A 29 -8.14 -33.50 34.22
C PHE A 29 -8.88 -34.65 33.53
N PRO A 30 -9.88 -35.26 34.19
CA PRO A 30 -10.79 -36.19 33.52
C PRO A 30 -11.47 -35.50 32.33
N LYS A 31 -11.54 -36.21 31.19
CA LYS A 31 -12.14 -35.62 29.95
C LYS A 31 -13.57 -35.12 30.14
N ALA A 32 -14.31 -35.65 31.08
CA ALA A 32 -15.68 -35.22 31.38
C ALA A 32 -15.76 -33.82 32.00
N ASN A 33 -14.65 -33.31 32.55
CA ASN A 33 -14.57 -31.98 33.18
C ASN A 33 -13.94 -30.94 32.25
N VAL A 34 -13.65 -31.30 31.02
CA VAL A 34 -13.01 -30.40 30.02
C VAL A 34 -14.08 -29.86 29.09
N ASP A 35 -14.32 -28.55 29.16
CA ASP A 35 -15.35 -27.86 28.34
C ASP A 35 -14.78 -27.26 27.06
N LEU A 36 -13.50 -26.85 27.05
CA LEU A 36 -12.85 -26.11 25.97
C LEU A 36 -11.50 -26.74 25.62
N MET A 37 -11.13 -26.62 24.37
CA MET A 37 -9.83 -27.03 23.85
C MET A 37 -9.24 -25.95 22.97
N ASP A 38 -7.92 -25.72 23.06
CA ASP A 38 -7.21 -24.82 22.16
C ASP A 38 -7.31 -25.33 20.71
N VAL A 39 -7.51 -24.41 19.77
CA VAL A 39 -7.79 -24.77 18.36
C VAL A 39 -6.59 -25.44 17.70
N SER A 40 -5.38 -24.90 17.93
CA SER A 40 -4.16 -25.41 17.31
C SER A 40 -2.92 -25.02 18.10
N PRO A 41 -1.89 -25.90 18.17
CA PRO A 41 -0.58 -25.54 18.72
C PRO A 41 0.12 -24.39 17.96
N LYS A 42 -0.22 -24.21 16.68
CA LYS A 42 0.33 -23.15 15.82
C LYS A 42 -0.04 -21.74 16.27
N MET A 43 -1.06 -21.58 17.08
CA MET A 43 -1.51 -20.27 17.60
C MET A 43 -0.59 -19.67 18.66
N VAL A 44 0.45 -20.34 19.07
CA VAL A 44 1.51 -19.80 19.95
C VAL A 44 2.27 -18.67 19.26
N PHE A 45 2.43 -18.76 17.93
CA PHE A 45 3.13 -17.77 17.12
C PHE A 45 2.17 -17.00 16.22
N SER A 46 2.53 -15.74 15.92
CA SER A 46 1.84 -14.97 14.89
C SER A 46 2.13 -15.52 13.49
N VAL A 47 1.32 -15.15 12.51
CA VAL A 47 1.54 -15.53 11.11
C VAL A 47 2.91 -15.08 10.62
N ALA A 48 3.32 -13.83 10.94
CA ALA A 48 4.63 -13.32 10.55
C ALA A 48 5.78 -14.13 11.19
N THR A 49 5.67 -14.48 12.46
CA THR A 49 6.65 -15.32 13.14
C THR A 49 6.71 -16.72 12.53
N SER A 50 5.59 -17.26 12.09
CA SER A 50 5.50 -18.60 11.45
C SER A 50 6.20 -18.65 10.08
N MET A 51 6.52 -17.52 9.48
CA MET A 51 7.26 -17.43 8.21
C MET A 51 8.77 -17.34 8.41
N ILE A 52 9.28 -17.34 9.63
CA ILE A 52 10.72 -17.33 9.93
C ILE A 52 11.24 -18.77 9.88
N PRO A 53 12.10 -19.14 8.92
CA PRO A 53 12.69 -20.47 8.88
C PRO A 53 13.70 -20.63 10.01
N PHE A 54 13.84 -21.86 10.55
CA PHE A 54 14.74 -22.18 11.66
C PHE A 54 14.54 -21.29 12.90
N LEU A 55 13.29 -20.95 13.17
CA LEU A 55 12.92 -20.08 14.29
C LEU A 55 13.45 -20.61 15.66
N GLU A 56 13.49 -21.93 15.82
CA GLU A 56 13.99 -22.58 17.02
C GLU A 56 15.47 -22.28 17.34
N ASN A 57 16.23 -21.83 16.36
CA ASN A 57 17.63 -21.45 16.53
C ASN A 57 17.83 -19.96 16.82
N ASP A 58 16.76 -19.16 16.73
CA ASP A 58 16.83 -17.72 17.00
C ASP A 58 16.54 -17.42 18.47
N ASP A 59 17.24 -16.44 19.00
CA ASP A 59 16.89 -15.83 20.29
C ASP A 59 15.51 -15.17 20.21
N ALA A 60 14.71 -15.29 21.28
CA ALA A 60 13.34 -14.76 21.31
C ALA A 60 13.26 -13.25 21.00
N ASN A 61 14.22 -12.47 21.50
CA ASN A 61 14.27 -11.03 21.21
C ASN A 61 14.51 -10.75 19.73
N ARG A 62 15.37 -11.54 19.08
CA ARG A 62 15.66 -11.40 17.63
C ARG A 62 14.51 -11.88 16.77
N ALA A 63 13.83 -12.96 17.18
CA ALA A 63 12.61 -13.42 16.52
C ALA A 63 11.50 -12.37 16.57
N LEU A 64 11.32 -11.69 17.72
CA LEU A 64 10.40 -10.57 17.87
C LEU A 64 10.73 -9.42 16.88
N MET A 65 12.00 -9.04 16.80
CA MET A 65 12.45 -7.99 15.87
C MET A 65 12.21 -8.41 14.41
N GLY A 66 12.56 -9.63 14.04
CA GLY A 66 12.34 -10.16 12.69
C GLY A 66 10.86 -10.19 12.31
N SER A 67 10.01 -10.68 13.18
CA SER A 67 8.56 -10.69 12.99
C SER A 67 7.99 -9.28 12.78
N ASN A 68 8.42 -8.32 13.61
CA ASN A 68 7.98 -6.93 13.48
C ASN A 68 8.46 -6.28 12.18
N MET A 69 9.69 -6.54 11.76
CA MET A 69 10.24 -5.98 10.52
C MET A 69 9.60 -6.57 9.26
N GLN A 70 9.18 -7.83 9.25
CA GLN A 70 8.40 -8.41 8.16
C GLN A 70 7.11 -7.61 7.90
N ARG A 71 6.42 -7.16 8.96
CA ARG A 71 5.19 -6.36 8.85
C ARG A 71 5.42 -4.93 8.32
N GLN A 72 6.66 -4.44 8.35
CA GLN A 72 7.06 -3.11 7.86
C GLN A 72 7.69 -3.16 6.45
N ALA A 73 7.74 -4.34 5.83
CA ALA A 73 8.31 -4.50 4.49
C ALA A 73 7.49 -3.73 3.45
N VAL A 74 8.18 -2.89 2.69
CA VAL A 74 7.56 -2.11 1.61
C VAL A 74 7.39 -2.98 0.37
N PRO A 75 6.23 -2.99 -0.29
CA PRO A 75 6.04 -3.70 -1.55
C PRO A 75 6.97 -3.16 -2.63
N LEU A 76 7.79 -4.05 -3.19
CA LEU A 76 8.71 -3.71 -4.28
C LEU A 76 8.04 -3.89 -5.65
N LEU A 77 8.60 -3.27 -6.69
CA LEU A 77 8.13 -3.45 -8.07
C LEU A 77 8.08 -4.92 -8.49
N ARG A 78 9.13 -5.66 -8.14
CA ARG A 78 9.22 -7.12 -8.34
C ARG A 78 9.83 -7.73 -7.10
N THR A 79 9.12 -8.64 -6.48
CA THR A 79 9.58 -9.40 -5.34
C THR A 79 9.97 -10.82 -5.76
N GLU A 80 10.71 -11.49 -4.92
CA GLU A 80 11.12 -12.90 -5.11
C GLU A 80 10.68 -13.72 -3.91
N ALA A 81 10.13 -14.90 -4.17
CA ALA A 81 9.84 -15.85 -3.11
C ALA A 81 11.15 -16.22 -2.38
N PRO A 82 11.12 -16.38 -1.06
CA PRO A 82 12.30 -16.77 -0.30
C PRO A 82 12.79 -18.14 -0.76
N VAL A 83 14.12 -18.29 -0.93
CA VAL A 83 14.73 -19.58 -1.29
C VAL A 83 14.49 -20.63 -0.21
N VAL A 84 14.50 -20.21 1.05
CA VAL A 84 14.17 -21.05 2.21
C VAL A 84 12.93 -20.49 2.89
N GLY A 85 11.88 -21.28 2.97
CA GLY A 85 10.61 -20.91 3.59
C GLY A 85 10.11 -21.97 4.56
N THR A 86 8.99 -21.71 5.20
CA THR A 86 8.33 -22.60 6.18
C THR A 86 7.11 -23.32 5.60
N GLY A 87 6.69 -22.96 4.38
CA GLY A 87 5.44 -23.43 3.79
C GLY A 87 4.22 -22.60 4.20
N MET A 88 4.35 -21.70 5.18
CA MET A 88 3.26 -20.81 5.60
C MET A 88 3.04 -19.67 4.60
N GLU A 89 4.02 -19.36 3.78
CA GLU A 89 4.00 -18.26 2.80
C GLU A 89 2.87 -18.40 1.80
N ALA A 90 2.67 -19.60 1.25
CA ALA A 90 1.60 -19.87 0.27
C ALA A 90 0.21 -19.73 0.93
N LYS A 91 0.04 -20.31 2.12
CA LYS A 91 -1.21 -20.21 2.86
C LYS A 91 -1.53 -18.76 3.24
N ALA A 92 -0.54 -18.01 3.74
CA ALA A 92 -0.70 -16.62 4.11
C ALA A 92 -1.06 -15.74 2.90
N ALA A 93 -0.47 -15.99 1.73
CA ALA A 93 -0.78 -15.26 0.50
C ALA A 93 -2.23 -15.46 0.04
N VAL A 94 -2.70 -16.70 0.08
CA VAL A 94 -4.09 -17.04 -0.34
C VAL A 94 -5.10 -16.51 0.67
N ASP A 95 -4.91 -16.79 1.96
CA ASP A 95 -5.86 -16.43 3.01
C ASP A 95 -5.95 -14.91 3.26
N SER A 96 -4.89 -14.15 2.94
CA SER A 96 -4.89 -12.68 3.05
C SER A 96 -5.74 -11.97 1.99
N GLY A 97 -6.08 -12.66 0.90
CA GLY A 97 -6.85 -12.10 -0.20
C GLY A 97 -6.07 -11.13 -1.11
N VAL A 98 -4.74 -11.02 -0.97
CA VAL A 98 -3.91 -10.20 -1.87
C VAL A 98 -3.78 -10.82 -3.26
N CYS A 99 -3.84 -12.15 -3.36
CA CYS A 99 -3.84 -12.89 -4.60
C CYS A 99 -5.27 -13.16 -5.10
N ILE A 100 -5.45 -13.22 -6.40
CA ILE A 100 -6.71 -13.69 -7.00
C ILE A 100 -6.65 -15.19 -7.15
N VAL A 101 -7.69 -15.86 -6.65
CA VAL A 101 -7.79 -17.32 -6.60
C VAL A 101 -8.98 -17.77 -7.47
N ALA A 102 -8.80 -18.83 -8.23
CA ALA A 102 -9.86 -19.42 -9.06
C ALA A 102 -10.99 -19.99 -8.19
N LYS A 103 -12.22 -19.62 -8.48
CA LYS A 103 -13.44 -20.09 -7.78
C LYS A 103 -13.87 -21.48 -8.23
N HIS A 104 -13.68 -21.78 -9.51
CA HIS A 104 -14.06 -23.04 -10.14
C HIS A 104 -12.95 -23.58 -11.04
N ASP A 105 -13.05 -24.85 -11.40
CA ASP A 105 -12.19 -25.48 -12.39
C ASP A 105 -12.55 -24.99 -13.79
N GLY A 106 -11.54 -24.77 -14.64
CA GLY A 106 -11.79 -24.29 -15.99
C GLY A 106 -10.54 -24.02 -16.81
N VAL A 107 -10.72 -23.33 -17.92
CA VAL A 107 -9.66 -22.92 -18.82
C VAL A 107 -9.69 -21.40 -18.99
N VAL A 108 -8.53 -20.76 -18.93
CA VAL A 108 -8.39 -19.31 -19.10
C VAL A 108 -8.71 -18.95 -20.55
N GLU A 109 -9.79 -18.23 -20.76
CA GLU A 109 -10.20 -17.74 -22.09
C GLU A 109 -9.50 -16.42 -22.44
N MET A 110 -9.35 -15.55 -21.45
CA MET A 110 -8.68 -14.25 -21.59
C MET A 110 -7.88 -13.91 -20.34
N SER A 111 -6.68 -13.38 -20.54
CA SER A 111 -5.85 -12.81 -19.47
C SER A 111 -5.30 -11.48 -19.93
N SER A 112 -5.70 -10.41 -19.25
CA SER A 112 -5.24 -9.05 -19.50
C SER A 112 -4.78 -8.37 -18.19
N SER A 113 -4.24 -7.16 -18.28
CA SER A 113 -3.86 -6.39 -17.10
C SER A 113 -5.07 -5.94 -16.26
N GLU A 114 -6.27 -5.90 -16.82
CA GLU A 114 -7.48 -5.42 -16.16
C GLU A 114 -8.37 -6.54 -15.65
N LYS A 115 -8.42 -7.64 -16.39
CA LYS A 115 -9.28 -8.77 -16.05
C LYS A 115 -8.79 -10.12 -16.57
N ILE A 116 -9.20 -11.17 -15.86
CA ILE A 116 -9.02 -12.56 -16.24
C ILE A 116 -10.41 -13.17 -16.40
N ILE A 117 -10.64 -13.88 -17.50
CA ILE A 117 -11.89 -14.62 -17.75
C ILE A 117 -11.55 -16.09 -17.81
N VAL A 118 -12.21 -16.88 -16.98
CA VAL A 118 -12.10 -18.34 -16.94
C VAL A 118 -13.41 -18.95 -17.40
N LYS A 119 -13.34 -19.80 -18.42
CA LYS A 119 -14.44 -20.63 -18.83
C LYS A 119 -14.46 -21.89 -17.98
N CYS A 120 -15.44 -21.99 -17.11
CA CYS A 120 -15.59 -23.11 -16.20
C CYS A 120 -16.04 -24.38 -16.91
N ASP A 121 -15.80 -25.55 -16.34
CA ASP A 121 -16.16 -26.84 -16.91
C ASP A 121 -17.68 -27.03 -16.99
N ASP A 122 -18.46 -26.32 -16.17
CA ASP A 122 -19.92 -26.26 -16.23
C ASP A 122 -20.48 -25.35 -17.34
N GLY A 123 -19.59 -24.67 -18.09
CA GLY A 123 -19.93 -23.76 -19.18
C GLY A 123 -20.17 -22.33 -18.74
N THR A 124 -20.11 -22.02 -17.45
CA THR A 124 -20.18 -20.64 -16.92
C THR A 124 -18.89 -19.88 -17.16
N LEU A 125 -18.96 -18.54 -17.10
CA LEU A 125 -17.79 -17.66 -17.20
C LEU A 125 -17.55 -16.98 -15.86
N ASP A 126 -16.37 -17.20 -15.29
CA ASP A 126 -15.89 -16.45 -14.14
C ASP A 126 -15.06 -15.26 -14.60
N GLU A 127 -15.44 -14.07 -14.19
CA GLU A 127 -14.71 -12.82 -14.45
C GLU A 127 -14.05 -12.33 -13.16
N TYR A 128 -12.71 -12.08 -13.23
CA TYR A 128 -11.89 -11.59 -12.14
C TYR A 128 -11.30 -10.25 -12.54
N HIS A 129 -11.62 -9.20 -11.78
CA HIS A 129 -11.03 -7.88 -11.95
C HIS A 129 -9.67 -7.81 -11.25
N VAL A 130 -8.69 -7.25 -11.94
CA VAL A 130 -7.30 -7.11 -11.47
C VAL A 130 -7.09 -5.69 -10.98
N ILE A 131 -6.69 -5.55 -9.71
CA ILE A 131 -6.38 -4.25 -9.12
C ILE A 131 -5.06 -3.74 -9.68
N LYS A 132 -5.06 -2.54 -10.25
CA LYS A 132 -3.87 -1.89 -10.82
C LYS A 132 -3.54 -0.62 -10.07
N PHE A 133 -2.31 -0.54 -9.56
CA PHE A 133 -1.70 0.68 -8.98
C PHE A 133 -2.62 1.44 -8.01
N ALA A 134 -3.35 0.73 -7.16
CA ALA A 134 -4.19 1.34 -6.14
C ALA A 134 -3.36 1.77 -4.93
N ARG A 135 -3.75 2.89 -4.33
CA ARG A 135 -3.14 3.36 -3.09
C ARG A 135 -3.64 2.55 -1.90
N SER A 136 -2.72 2.05 -1.08
CA SER A 136 -3.07 1.50 0.24
C SER A 136 -3.21 2.61 1.29
N ASN A 137 -3.77 2.30 2.46
CA ASN A 137 -3.88 3.25 3.57
C ASN A 137 -2.52 3.82 4.04
N GLN A 138 -1.44 3.09 3.80
CA GLN A 138 -0.07 3.51 4.14
C GLN A 138 0.67 4.22 2.99
N GLY A 139 -0.02 4.49 1.88
CA GLY A 139 0.58 5.12 0.71
C GLY A 139 1.40 4.17 -0.17
N ASN A 140 1.40 2.86 0.11
CA ASN A 140 2.05 1.86 -0.71
C ASN A 140 1.20 1.54 -1.95
N CYS A 141 1.82 0.95 -2.96
CA CYS A 141 1.16 0.55 -4.19
C CYS A 141 0.60 -0.88 -4.07
N MET A 142 -0.70 -1.03 -4.22
CA MET A 142 -1.36 -2.31 -4.42
C MET A 142 -1.51 -2.54 -5.91
N ASN A 143 -0.81 -3.54 -6.44
CA ASN A 143 -0.84 -3.88 -7.85
C ASN A 143 -0.91 -5.39 -8.01
N GLN A 144 -1.95 -5.87 -8.69
CA GLN A 144 -2.09 -7.30 -9.00
C GLN A 144 -1.61 -7.57 -10.43
N ARG A 145 -0.99 -8.72 -10.60
CA ARG A 145 -0.43 -9.16 -11.88
C ARG A 145 -0.86 -10.57 -12.21
N PRO A 146 -1.54 -10.81 -13.35
CA PRO A 146 -1.86 -12.14 -13.81
C PRO A 146 -0.61 -13.01 -13.98
N ILE A 147 -0.67 -14.25 -13.51
CA ILE A 147 0.38 -15.25 -13.68
C ILE A 147 -0.03 -16.36 -14.66
N VAL A 148 -1.29 -16.37 -15.06
CA VAL A 148 -1.85 -17.33 -16.03
C VAL A 148 -1.99 -16.70 -17.40
N LYS A 149 -1.92 -17.52 -18.44
CA LYS A 149 -2.07 -17.13 -19.84
C LYS A 149 -3.33 -17.76 -20.44
N LYS A 150 -3.79 -17.21 -21.57
CA LYS A 150 -4.89 -17.79 -22.35
C LYS A 150 -4.57 -19.24 -22.71
N GLY A 151 -5.50 -20.14 -22.41
CA GLY A 151 -5.40 -21.58 -22.66
C GLY A 151 -4.90 -22.39 -21.46
N ASP A 152 -4.41 -21.73 -20.41
CA ASP A 152 -3.97 -22.45 -19.20
C ASP A 152 -5.17 -23.08 -18.48
N ARG A 153 -4.99 -24.30 -17.99
CA ARG A 153 -5.96 -24.95 -17.11
C ARG A 153 -5.79 -24.46 -15.68
N VAL A 154 -6.89 -24.11 -15.06
CA VAL A 154 -6.93 -23.70 -13.64
C VAL A 154 -7.85 -24.60 -12.84
N THR A 155 -7.51 -24.84 -11.60
CA THR A 155 -8.32 -25.58 -10.65
C THR A 155 -8.81 -24.68 -9.54
N LYS A 156 -9.92 -25.03 -8.92
CA LYS A 156 -10.46 -24.32 -7.76
C LYS A 156 -9.40 -24.17 -6.67
N GLY A 157 -9.20 -22.96 -6.17
CA GLY A 157 -8.21 -22.64 -5.17
C GLY A 157 -6.81 -22.34 -5.74
N MET A 158 -6.57 -22.49 -7.04
CA MET A 158 -5.31 -22.10 -7.68
C MET A 158 -5.19 -20.58 -7.77
N VAL A 159 -4.01 -20.05 -7.45
CA VAL A 159 -3.72 -18.62 -7.64
C VAL A 159 -3.57 -18.31 -9.13
N ILE A 160 -4.30 -17.32 -9.61
CA ILE A 160 -4.31 -16.89 -11.02
C ILE A 160 -3.71 -15.49 -11.22
N ALA A 161 -3.62 -14.69 -10.15
CA ALA A 161 -2.88 -13.43 -10.16
C ALA A 161 -2.18 -13.19 -8.83
N ASP A 162 -0.94 -12.76 -8.90
CA ASP A 162 -0.17 -12.29 -7.74
C ASP A 162 -0.59 -10.87 -7.35
N GLY A 163 -0.52 -10.56 -6.06
CA GLY A 163 -0.73 -9.23 -5.51
C GLY A 163 0.57 -8.54 -5.10
N ALA A 164 0.46 -7.50 -4.28
CA ALA A 164 1.60 -6.83 -3.70
C ALA A 164 2.40 -7.78 -2.79
N SER A 165 3.73 -7.73 -2.87
CA SER A 165 4.64 -8.58 -2.07
C SER A 165 4.34 -10.08 -2.17
N THR A 166 3.95 -10.55 -3.34
CA THR A 166 3.75 -11.98 -3.62
C THR A 166 4.44 -12.39 -4.91
N SER A 167 4.82 -13.65 -5.00
CA SER A 167 5.43 -14.26 -6.18
C SER A 167 4.95 -15.70 -6.32
N ASN A 168 4.27 -16.01 -7.44
CA ASN A 168 3.70 -17.33 -7.73
C ASN A 168 2.81 -17.87 -6.60
N GLY A 169 1.99 -17.01 -5.99
CA GLY A 169 1.08 -17.37 -4.91
C GLY A 169 1.72 -17.56 -3.54
N GLU A 170 2.97 -17.15 -3.36
CA GLU A 170 3.67 -17.15 -2.07
C GLU A 170 4.00 -15.73 -1.61
N ILE A 171 4.01 -15.50 -0.31
CA ILE A 171 4.47 -14.22 0.26
C ILE A 171 5.95 -14.03 -0.08
N ALA A 172 6.24 -12.89 -0.68
CA ALA A 172 7.57 -12.47 -1.11
C ALA A 172 7.79 -11.02 -0.69
N LEU A 173 8.37 -10.81 0.49
CA LEU A 173 8.50 -9.48 1.09
C LEU A 173 9.74 -8.71 0.60
N GLY A 174 10.62 -9.36 -0.17
CA GLY A 174 11.87 -8.74 -0.59
C GLY A 174 12.54 -9.48 -1.74
N LYS A 175 13.87 -9.56 -1.67
CA LYS A 175 14.77 -10.15 -2.67
C LYS A 175 15.74 -11.13 -2.03
N ASN A 176 16.35 -11.97 -2.86
CA ASN A 176 17.41 -12.89 -2.44
C ASN A 176 18.78 -12.38 -2.99
N PRO A 177 19.41 -11.37 -2.37
CA PRO A 177 20.69 -10.85 -2.82
C PRO A 177 21.85 -11.74 -2.36
N LEU A 178 22.94 -11.71 -3.10
CA LEU A 178 24.22 -12.27 -2.66
C LEU A 178 24.86 -11.31 -1.66
N ILE A 179 25.22 -11.82 -0.47
CA ILE A 179 25.78 -11.02 0.62
C ILE A 179 27.20 -11.52 0.92
N GLY A 180 28.15 -10.60 0.96
CA GLY A 180 29.50 -10.84 1.46
C GLY A 180 29.69 -10.26 2.86
N PHE A 181 30.16 -11.06 3.80
CA PHE A 181 30.46 -10.63 5.17
C PHE A 181 31.95 -10.32 5.29
N MET A 182 32.27 -9.05 5.28
CA MET A 182 33.65 -8.56 5.41
C MET A 182 33.66 -7.11 5.89
N THR A 183 34.78 -6.64 6.40
CA THR A 183 35.01 -5.22 6.61
C THR A 183 35.35 -4.52 5.30
N TRP A 184 34.77 -3.34 5.05
CA TRP A 184 35.01 -2.57 3.84
C TRP A 184 35.37 -1.12 4.17
N GLU A 185 36.65 -0.84 4.35
CA GLU A 185 37.20 0.51 4.56
C GLU A 185 36.47 1.34 5.64
N GLY A 186 35.81 0.68 6.59
CA GLY A 186 35.03 1.32 7.66
C GLY A 186 33.63 1.80 7.28
N TYR A 187 33.24 1.76 6.00
CA TYR A 187 31.91 2.22 5.55
C TYR A 187 30.76 1.31 5.97
N ASN A 188 31.04 0.09 6.39
CA ASN A 188 30.05 -0.85 6.92
C ASN A 188 30.24 -1.12 8.42
N TYR A 189 30.67 -0.09 9.19
CA TYR A 189 30.84 -0.17 10.63
C TYR A 189 29.48 -0.39 11.32
N GLU A 190 29.47 -1.26 12.33
CA GLU A 190 28.26 -1.68 13.06
C GLU A 190 27.17 -2.23 12.13
N ASP A 191 26.01 -1.55 12.09
CA ASP A 191 24.82 -1.93 11.31
C ASP A 191 24.81 -1.30 9.89
N ALA A 192 25.89 -0.64 9.47
CA ALA A 192 25.96 -0.05 8.14
C ALA A 192 26.12 -1.12 7.06
N VAL A 193 25.41 -0.95 5.96
CA VAL A 193 25.35 -1.89 4.83
C VAL A 193 25.74 -1.17 3.55
N LEU A 194 26.68 -1.73 2.80
CA LEU A 194 27.02 -1.27 1.46
C LEU A 194 26.24 -2.06 0.42
N LEU A 195 25.75 -1.36 -0.59
CA LEU A 195 25.04 -1.96 -1.72
C LEU A 195 25.81 -1.74 -3.02
N SER A 196 25.75 -2.73 -3.90
CA SER A 196 26.22 -2.55 -5.29
C SER A 196 25.29 -1.56 -6.01
N GLU A 197 25.87 -0.63 -6.77
CA GLU A 197 25.14 0.31 -7.64
C GLU A 197 24.21 -0.41 -8.64
N ARG A 198 24.54 -1.64 -9.00
CA ARG A 198 23.71 -2.50 -9.83
C ARG A 198 22.28 -2.64 -9.28
N LEU A 199 22.12 -2.76 -7.94
CA LEU A 199 20.79 -2.88 -7.32
C LEU A 199 19.92 -1.65 -7.54
N VAL A 200 20.55 -0.47 -7.60
CA VAL A 200 19.85 0.80 -7.89
C VAL A 200 19.55 0.93 -9.38
N LYS A 201 20.51 0.57 -10.26
CA LYS A 201 20.33 0.64 -11.73
C LYS A 201 19.27 -0.31 -12.24
N GLU A 202 19.21 -1.53 -11.71
CA GLU A 202 18.26 -2.57 -12.13
C GLU A 202 16.91 -2.52 -11.37
N ASP A 203 16.67 -1.47 -10.59
CA ASP A 203 15.44 -1.30 -9.80
C ASP A 203 15.12 -2.50 -8.87
N VAL A 204 16.15 -3.12 -8.28
CA VAL A 204 15.97 -4.34 -7.48
C VAL A 204 15.16 -4.08 -6.21
N TYR A 205 15.45 -2.97 -5.49
CA TYR A 205 14.75 -2.55 -4.28
C TYR A 205 13.91 -1.29 -4.50
N THR A 206 13.39 -1.11 -5.68
CA THR A 206 12.57 0.04 -6.01
C THR A 206 11.12 -0.21 -5.66
N SER A 207 10.48 0.81 -5.10
CA SER A 207 9.08 0.80 -4.69
C SER A 207 8.31 1.97 -5.30
N VAL A 208 6.98 1.83 -5.37
CA VAL A 208 6.07 2.89 -5.78
C VAL A 208 5.27 3.34 -4.57
N HIS A 209 5.26 4.64 -4.34
CA HIS A 209 4.46 5.29 -3.29
C HIS A 209 3.43 6.19 -3.94
N ILE A 210 2.20 6.12 -3.47
CA ILE A 210 1.09 6.92 -3.99
C ILE A 210 0.60 7.81 -2.85
N GLU A 211 0.75 9.12 -3.04
CA GLU A 211 0.30 10.10 -2.07
C GLU A 211 -0.99 10.76 -2.56
N GLU A 212 -1.89 11.04 -1.63
CA GLU A 212 -3.15 11.72 -1.86
C GLU A 212 -3.06 13.15 -1.36
N TYR A 213 -3.39 14.09 -2.23
CA TYR A 213 -3.51 15.50 -1.90
C TYR A 213 -4.94 15.94 -2.12
N GLU A 214 -5.56 16.49 -1.09
CA GLU A 214 -6.97 16.91 -1.12
C GLU A 214 -7.10 18.41 -0.89
N THR A 215 -8.00 19.04 -1.61
CA THR A 215 -8.43 20.42 -1.37
C THR A 215 -9.94 20.53 -1.51
N GLU A 216 -10.52 21.40 -0.71
CA GLU A 216 -11.95 21.65 -0.68
C GLU A 216 -12.24 23.11 -0.99
N ALA A 217 -13.27 23.37 -1.80
CA ALA A 217 -13.84 24.68 -1.95
C ALA A 217 -15.03 24.84 -1.01
N ARG A 218 -14.90 25.77 -0.05
CA ARG A 218 -15.84 26.01 1.03
C ARG A 218 -16.56 27.35 0.86
N ASP A 219 -17.73 27.44 1.42
CA ASP A 219 -18.39 28.72 1.59
C ASP A 219 -17.72 29.53 2.71
N THR A 220 -17.32 30.76 2.38
CA THR A 220 -16.76 31.69 3.36
C THR A 220 -17.72 32.87 3.60
N LYS A 221 -17.51 33.63 4.68
CA LYS A 221 -18.32 34.81 4.98
C LYS A 221 -18.27 35.88 3.89
N LEU A 222 -17.23 35.87 3.05
CA LEU A 222 -16.98 36.82 1.97
C LEU A 222 -17.41 36.30 0.60
N GLY A 223 -17.90 35.09 0.53
CA GLY A 223 -18.32 34.40 -0.69
C GLY A 223 -17.74 32.99 -0.80
N PRO A 224 -18.19 32.21 -1.78
CA PRO A 224 -17.67 30.85 -1.98
C PRO A 224 -16.25 30.87 -2.53
N GLU A 225 -15.45 29.90 -2.12
CA GLU A 225 -14.19 29.58 -2.79
C GLU A 225 -14.46 28.90 -4.13
N GLU A 226 -13.63 29.18 -5.11
CA GLU A 226 -13.76 28.62 -6.46
C GLU A 226 -12.51 27.85 -6.86
N ILE A 227 -12.71 26.68 -7.48
CA ILE A 227 -11.67 25.91 -8.14
C ILE A 227 -11.68 26.31 -9.61
N THR A 228 -10.59 26.92 -10.07
CA THR A 228 -10.48 27.51 -11.41
C THR A 228 -9.04 27.47 -11.91
N LYS A 229 -8.87 27.48 -13.23
CA LYS A 229 -7.57 27.69 -13.88
C LYS A 229 -7.12 29.17 -13.83
N GLU A 230 -8.04 30.09 -13.71
CA GLU A 230 -7.75 31.53 -13.69
C GLU A 230 -7.27 31.98 -12.30
N VAL A 231 -6.01 31.68 -11.98
CA VAL A 231 -5.36 32.06 -10.71
C VAL A 231 -4.43 33.23 -10.97
N SER A 232 -4.79 34.40 -10.48
CA SER A 232 -3.99 35.62 -10.64
C SER A 232 -2.66 35.54 -9.91
N GLY A 233 -1.58 36.08 -10.50
CA GLY A 233 -0.24 36.11 -9.91
C GLY A 233 0.65 34.92 -10.28
N ASN A 234 0.16 33.95 -11.05
CA ASN A 234 0.95 32.83 -11.56
C ASN A 234 1.16 33.02 -13.08
N GLY A 235 2.37 32.68 -13.56
CA GLY A 235 2.67 32.70 -14.98
C GLY A 235 2.03 31.52 -15.73
N ASP A 236 1.86 31.68 -17.06
CA ASP A 236 1.25 30.66 -17.93
C ASP A 236 1.91 29.28 -17.80
N ASN A 237 3.22 29.23 -17.54
CA ASN A 237 3.96 28.00 -17.35
C ASN A 237 3.54 27.22 -16.07
N ALA A 238 3.13 27.91 -15.01
CA ALA A 238 2.67 27.29 -13.78
C ALA A 238 1.26 26.69 -13.93
N LEU A 239 0.49 27.18 -14.90
CA LEU A 239 -0.90 26.78 -15.13
C LEU A 239 -1.08 25.86 -16.36
N LYS A 240 0.01 25.55 -17.06
CA LYS A 240 -0.03 24.79 -18.35
C LYS A 240 -0.63 23.39 -18.22
N ASP A 241 -0.39 22.72 -17.08
CA ASP A 241 -0.84 21.35 -16.84
C ASP A 241 -2.22 21.27 -16.16
N LEU A 242 -2.86 22.42 -15.90
CA LEU A 242 -4.24 22.48 -15.41
C LEU A 242 -5.24 22.36 -16.56
N ASP A 243 -6.30 21.60 -16.33
CA ASP A 243 -7.45 21.52 -17.24
C ASP A 243 -8.35 22.78 -17.14
N GLU A 244 -9.45 22.79 -17.87
CA GLU A 244 -10.42 23.90 -17.86
C GLU A 244 -11.10 24.06 -16.49
N ASN A 245 -11.16 23.00 -15.69
CA ASN A 245 -11.72 22.99 -14.34
C ASN A 245 -10.71 23.41 -13.26
N GLY A 246 -9.49 23.74 -13.62
CA GLY A 246 -8.43 24.11 -12.69
C GLY A 246 -7.78 22.93 -11.98
N VAL A 247 -7.95 21.70 -12.46
CA VAL A 247 -7.35 20.49 -11.90
C VAL A 247 -6.22 20.00 -12.81
N ILE A 248 -5.15 19.51 -12.21
CA ILE A 248 -4.01 19.00 -12.97
C ILE A 248 -4.38 17.76 -13.80
N ARG A 249 -3.86 17.68 -15.02
CA ARG A 249 -4.08 16.54 -15.91
C ARG A 249 -3.38 15.27 -15.43
N ILE A 250 -3.99 14.12 -15.67
CA ILE A 250 -3.37 12.81 -15.44
C ILE A 250 -2.14 12.67 -16.36
N GLY A 251 -1.06 12.10 -15.82
CA GLY A 251 0.22 11.92 -16.51
C GLY A 251 1.16 13.11 -16.43
N ALA A 252 0.78 14.23 -15.78
CA ALA A 252 1.67 15.36 -15.58
C ALA A 252 2.79 15.00 -14.58
N GLU A 253 4.02 15.36 -14.92
CA GLU A 253 5.14 15.31 -13.99
C GLU A 253 5.12 16.57 -13.13
N VAL A 254 5.19 16.38 -11.81
CA VAL A 254 5.12 17.46 -10.83
C VAL A 254 6.30 17.45 -9.89
N ARG A 255 6.67 18.66 -9.45
CA ARG A 255 7.73 18.93 -8.47
C ARG A 255 7.22 19.87 -7.39
N ALA A 256 7.98 19.98 -6.31
CA ALA A 256 7.68 20.89 -5.21
C ALA A 256 7.37 22.31 -5.73
N GLY A 257 6.23 22.86 -5.32
CA GLY A 257 5.74 24.19 -5.72
C GLY A 257 4.80 24.21 -6.93
N ASP A 258 4.72 23.14 -7.73
CA ASP A 258 3.77 23.05 -8.85
C ASP A 258 2.33 23.03 -8.34
N ILE A 259 1.43 23.64 -9.12
CA ILE A 259 0.01 23.75 -8.77
C ILE A 259 -0.70 22.45 -9.18
N LEU A 260 -1.35 21.80 -8.22
CA LEU A 260 -2.18 20.61 -8.43
C LEU A 260 -3.63 20.97 -8.70
N VAL A 261 -4.15 21.93 -7.95
CA VAL A 261 -5.51 22.43 -8.09
C VAL A 261 -5.51 23.94 -7.91
N GLY A 262 -5.94 24.66 -8.94
CA GLY A 262 -6.08 26.09 -8.89
C GLY A 262 -7.31 26.44 -8.04
N LYS A 263 -7.11 27.20 -6.98
CA LYS A 263 -8.18 27.65 -6.08
C LYS A 263 -7.99 29.11 -5.71
N VAL A 264 -9.09 29.84 -5.71
CA VAL A 264 -9.13 31.24 -5.30
C VAL A 264 -10.14 31.44 -4.18
N THR A 265 -9.77 32.27 -3.22
CA THR A 265 -10.60 32.60 -2.07
C THR A 265 -10.92 34.11 -2.12
N PRO A 266 -12.18 34.54 -1.91
CA PRO A 266 -12.53 35.96 -1.85
C PRO A 266 -11.74 36.70 -0.76
N LYS A 267 -11.24 37.91 -1.06
CA LYS A 267 -10.54 38.81 -0.14
C LYS A 267 -11.51 39.80 0.52
N GLY A 268 -11.30 40.08 1.79
CA GLY A 268 -11.97 41.20 2.48
C GLY A 268 -11.33 42.54 2.12
N GLU A 269 -12.11 43.62 2.17
CA GLU A 269 -11.65 44.98 1.87
C GLU A 269 -10.45 45.45 2.75
N THR A 270 -10.29 44.90 3.92
CA THR A 270 -9.19 45.23 4.86
C THR A 270 -7.85 44.60 4.50
N GLU A 271 -7.83 43.60 3.63
CA GLU A 271 -6.59 42.91 3.22
C GLU A 271 -5.95 43.47 1.93
N ALA A 272 -6.58 44.46 1.29
CA ALA A 272 -6.03 45.06 0.09
C ALA A 272 -4.77 45.88 0.39
N THR A 273 -3.68 45.61 -0.30
CA THR A 273 -2.44 46.42 -0.23
C THR A 273 -2.67 47.85 -0.74
N ALA A 274 -1.79 48.79 -0.37
CA ALA A 274 -1.89 50.19 -0.89
C ALA A 274 -1.80 50.24 -2.42
N GLU A 275 -1.02 49.37 -3.03
CA GLU A 275 -0.88 49.23 -4.48
C GLU A 275 -2.15 48.71 -5.15
N GLU A 276 -2.81 47.71 -4.54
CA GLU A 276 -4.10 47.17 -5.03
C GLU A 276 -5.23 48.20 -4.94
N ARG A 277 -5.24 49.03 -3.88
CA ARG A 277 -6.20 50.15 -3.75
C ARG A 277 -5.99 51.19 -4.83
N LEU A 278 -4.73 51.45 -5.16
CA LEU A 278 -4.40 52.40 -6.23
C LEU A 278 -4.80 51.86 -7.60
N LEU A 279 -4.56 50.58 -7.88
CA LEU A 279 -4.97 49.94 -9.12
C LEU A 279 -6.48 49.88 -9.28
N ARG A 280 -7.24 49.68 -8.21
CA ARG A 280 -8.71 49.77 -8.20
C ARG A 280 -9.19 51.18 -8.57
N ALA A 281 -8.53 52.18 -7.99
CA ALA A 281 -8.90 53.60 -8.29
C ALA A 281 -8.62 54.00 -9.75
N ILE A 282 -7.62 53.39 -10.40
CA ILE A 282 -7.20 53.74 -11.78
C ILE A 282 -7.93 52.89 -12.83
N PHE A 283 -8.14 51.60 -12.59
CA PHE A 283 -8.63 50.62 -13.58
C PHE A 283 -10.06 50.13 -13.33
N GLY A 284 -10.74 50.63 -12.29
CA GLY A 284 -12.11 50.22 -11.94
C GLY A 284 -12.19 48.79 -11.38
N GLU A 285 -13.41 48.26 -11.10
CA GLU A 285 -13.71 47.01 -10.40
C GLU A 285 -13.23 45.71 -11.04
N LYS A 286 -12.35 45.72 -12.04
CA LYS A 286 -11.87 44.53 -12.73
C LYS A 286 -10.68 43.82 -12.09
N ALA A 287 -10.09 44.34 -11.03
CA ALA A 287 -9.13 43.56 -10.23
C ALA A 287 -9.92 42.58 -9.33
N LYS A 288 -10.04 41.34 -9.73
CA LYS A 288 -10.72 40.29 -8.95
C LYS A 288 -10.20 40.28 -7.50
N GLU A 289 -11.12 40.47 -6.56
CA GLU A 289 -10.89 40.49 -5.10
C GLU A 289 -10.61 39.08 -4.55
N THR A 290 -9.71 38.34 -5.15
CA THR A 290 -9.43 36.96 -4.78
C THR A 290 -7.96 36.76 -4.46
N ARG A 291 -7.68 35.88 -3.47
CA ARG A 291 -6.36 35.44 -3.10
C ARG A 291 -6.10 34.03 -3.64
N ASP A 292 -4.89 33.78 -4.14
CA ASP A 292 -4.44 32.44 -4.52
C ASP A 292 -4.34 31.55 -3.27
N THR A 293 -5.16 30.51 -3.23
CA THR A 293 -5.17 29.45 -2.21
C THR A 293 -5.03 28.08 -2.84
N SER A 294 -4.41 28.03 -4.03
CA SER A 294 -4.21 26.80 -4.79
C SER A 294 -3.47 25.74 -3.99
N LEU A 295 -3.86 24.49 -4.22
CA LEU A 295 -3.12 23.35 -3.70
C LEU A 295 -1.85 23.17 -4.51
N LYS A 296 -0.70 23.26 -3.83
CA LYS A 296 0.62 23.09 -4.42
C LYS A 296 1.29 21.83 -3.89
N VAL A 297 2.16 21.25 -4.71
CA VAL A 297 2.99 20.11 -4.29
C VAL A 297 3.89 20.55 -3.12
N PRO A 298 3.87 19.86 -1.98
CA PRO A 298 4.69 20.18 -0.82
C PRO A 298 6.18 20.11 -1.14
N HIS A 299 6.98 20.79 -0.30
CA HIS A 299 8.43 20.74 -0.43
C HIS A 299 8.95 19.31 -0.22
N GLY A 300 9.84 18.85 -1.13
CA GLY A 300 10.39 17.48 -1.12
C GLY A 300 9.53 16.42 -1.81
N ALA A 301 8.28 16.73 -2.17
CA ALA A 301 7.44 15.83 -2.96
C ALA A 301 7.66 16.04 -4.46
N TYR A 302 7.55 14.96 -5.21
CA TYR A 302 7.62 14.93 -6.68
C TYR A 302 6.94 13.66 -7.19
N GLY A 303 6.63 13.59 -8.46
CA GLY A 303 6.09 12.38 -9.05
C GLY A 303 5.29 12.62 -10.30
N VAL A 304 4.43 11.66 -10.64
CA VAL A 304 3.52 11.70 -11.78
C VAL A 304 2.09 11.60 -11.27
N VAL A 305 1.22 12.47 -11.77
CA VAL A 305 -0.21 12.42 -11.45
C VAL A 305 -0.82 11.16 -12.07
N MET A 306 -1.33 10.28 -11.21
CA MET A 306 -1.94 9.00 -11.64
C MET A 306 -3.43 9.11 -11.85
N ASP A 307 -4.11 9.81 -10.96
CA ASP A 307 -5.57 9.89 -10.95
C ASP A 307 -6.02 11.19 -10.27
N THR A 308 -7.20 11.65 -10.63
CA THR A 308 -7.86 12.80 -10.03
C THR A 308 -9.33 12.46 -9.78
N LYS A 309 -9.84 12.77 -8.60
CA LYS A 309 -11.26 12.58 -8.26
C LYS A 309 -11.87 13.91 -7.87
N ILE A 310 -12.99 14.22 -8.46
CA ILE A 310 -13.73 15.46 -8.23
C ILE A 310 -15.10 15.08 -7.69
N PHE A 311 -15.40 15.58 -6.51
CA PHE A 311 -16.70 15.42 -5.84
C PHE A 311 -17.40 16.77 -5.78
N THR A 312 -18.67 16.83 -6.20
CA THR A 312 -19.46 18.04 -6.19
C THR A 312 -20.86 17.80 -5.64
N ARG A 313 -21.42 18.79 -4.93
CA ARG A 313 -22.81 18.70 -4.47
C ARG A 313 -23.81 18.63 -5.63
N GLU A 314 -23.49 19.23 -6.74
CA GLU A 314 -24.31 19.22 -7.95
C GLU A 314 -24.48 17.81 -8.51
N ASN A 315 -23.45 16.97 -8.37
CA ASN A 315 -23.50 15.55 -8.78
C ASN A 315 -24.18 14.65 -7.74
N GLY A 316 -24.59 15.18 -6.57
CA GLY A 316 -25.21 14.43 -5.50
C GLY A 316 -24.23 13.74 -4.56
N ASP A 317 -22.94 14.10 -4.62
CA ASP A 317 -21.91 13.55 -3.73
C ASP A 317 -22.12 14.02 -2.28
N GLU A 318 -21.93 13.13 -1.31
CA GLU A 318 -21.97 13.45 0.10
C GLU A 318 -20.70 14.22 0.51
N LEU A 319 -20.85 15.53 0.69
CA LEU A 319 -19.77 16.40 1.15
C LEU A 319 -20.07 16.97 2.54
N PRO A 320 -19.04 17.28 3.35
CA PRO A 320 -19.21 17.93 4.63
C PRO A 320 -20.02 19.23 4.53
N PRO A 321 -20.70 19.68 5.60
CA PRO A 321 -21.41 20.94 5.61
C PRO A 321 -20.51 22.12 5.24
N GLY A 322 -20.97 22.97 4.32
CA GLY A 322 -20.22 24.15 3.87
C GLY A 322 -19.17 23.87 2.77
N VAL A 323 -18.97 22.61 2.36
CA VAL A 323 -18.10 22.25 1.23
C VAL A 323 -18.94 22.08 -0.02
N ASN A 324 -18.56 22.76 -1.11
CA ASN A 324 -19.26 22.70 -2.40
C ASN A 324 -18.58 21.76 -3.39
N LYS A 325 -17.26 21.68 -3.33
CA LYS A 325 -16.43 20.84 -4.22
C LYS A 325 -15.22 20.33 -3.45
N SER A 326 -14.89 19.06 -3.58
CA SER A 326 -13.66 18.47 -3.10
C SER A 326 -12.91 17.85 -4.27
N VAL A 327 -11.60 18.06 -4.33
CA VAL A 327 -10.73 17.51 -5.37
C VAL A 327 -9.60 16.75 -4.69
N ARG A 328 -9.43 15.48 -5.07
CA ARG A 328 -8.31 14.63 -4.67
C ARG A 328 -7.42 14.36 -5.84
N VAL A 329 -6.13 14.53 -5.65
CA VAL A 329 -5.09 14.26 -6.63
C VAL A 329 -4.15 13.19 -6.11
N TYR A 330 -3.95 12.14 -6.88
CA TYR A 330 -3.07 11.03 -6.54
C TYR A 330 -1.78 11.15 -7.31
N ILE A 331 -0.65 11.21 -6.60
CA ILE A 331 0.69 11.34 -7.19
C ILE A 331 1.48 10.08 -6.87
N ALA A 332 1.97 9.41 -7.92
CA ALA A 332 2.86 8.26 -7.80
C ALA A 332 4.31 8.70 -7.82
N GLN A 333 5.07 8.23 -6.87
CA GLN A 333 6.49 8.42 -6.75
C GLN A 333 7.21 7.09 -6.81
N LYS A 334 8.16 6.95 -7.72
CA LYS A 334 9.07 5.81 -7.80
C LYS A 334 10.28 6.10 -6.91
N ARG A 335 10.44 5.34 -5.84
CA ARG A 335 11.55 5.48 -4.88
C ARG A 335 12.53 4.34 -5.06
N LYS A 336 13.78 4.69 -5.37
CA LYS A 336 14.91 3.76 -5.39
C LYS A 336 15.52 3.69 -4.00
N ILE A 337 16.19 2.58 -3.73
CA ILE A 337 16.95 2.46 -2.48
C ILE A 337 18.06 3.50 -2.44
N SER A 338 18.22 4.15 -1.32
CA SER A 338 19.18 5.24 -1.10
C SER A 338 19.85 5.13 0.27
N VAL A 339 20.90 5.92 0.46
CA VAL A 339 21.58 6.05 1.75
C VAL A 339 20.58 6.47 2.83
N GLY A 340 20.64 5.81 3.98
CA GLY A 340 19.72 6.01 5.10
C GLY A 340 18.54 5.05 5.14
N ASP A 341 18.29 4.27 4.07
CA ASP A 341 17.21 3.29 4.05
C ASP A 341 17.54 2.08 4.94
N LYS A 342 16.53 1.62 5.66
CA LYS A 342 16.63 0.46 6.53
C LYS A 342 16.40 -0.83 5.76
N MET A 343 17.33 -1.77 5.92
CA MET A 343 17.20 -3.13 5.41
C MET A 343 17.21 -4.14 6.57
N ALA A 344 16.55 -5.27 6.37
CA ALA A 344 16.52 -6.32 7.38
C ALA A 344 16.36 -7.71 6.76
N GLY A 345 16.83 -8.71 7.49
CA GLY A 345 16.48 -10.11 7.27
C GLY A 345 15.32 -10.54 8.16
N ARG A 346 14.97 -11.83 8.08
CA ARG A 346 13.88 -12.42 8.87
C ARG A 346 14.27 -12.77 10.32
N HIS A 347 15.57 -12.75 10.65
CA HIS A 347 16.13 -13.23 11.92
C HIS A 347 16.49 -12.11 12.90
N GLY A 348 15.89 -10.92 12.73
CA GLY A 348 16.15 -9.77 13.58
C GLY A 348 17.44 -9.00 13.26
N ASN A 349 18.15 -9.38 12.21
CA ASN A 349 19.28 -8.62 11.67
C ASN A 349 18.74 -7.42 10.89
N LYS A 350 19.21 -6.24 11.23
CA LYS A 350 18.84 -4.97 10.60
C LYS A 350 20.09 -4.16 10.29
N GLY A 351 20.00 -3.33 9.28
CA GLY A 351 21.07 -2.43 8.90
C GLY A 351 20.55 -1.21 8.16
N VAL A 352 21.38 -0.21 8.02
CA VAL A 352 21.11 1.03 7.32
C VAL A 352 22.07 1.16 6.17
N VAL A 353 21.57 1.50 5.00
CA VAL A 353 22.40 1.73 3.79
C VAL A 353 23.27 2.95 4.01
N SER A 354 24.57 2.76 3.77
CA SER A 354 25.61 3.79 3.99
C SER A 354 26.17 4.30 2.66
#